data_267cb78e78fe97fc9b03b91933be4c7d
#
_entry.id   267cb78e78fe97fc9b03b91933be4c7d
#
_cell.length_a   1.000
_cell.length_b   1.000
_cell.length_c   1.000
_cell.angle_alpha   90.00
_cell.angle_beta   90.00
_cell.angle_gamma   90.00
#
_symmetry.space_group_name_H-M   'P 1'
#
loop_
_entity.id
_entity.type
_entity.pdbx_description
1 polymer ?
#
loop_
_entity_poly.entity_id
_entity_poly.type
_entity_poly.pdbx_seq_one_letter_code
_entity_poly.pdbx_strand_id
1 'polypeptide(L)'
;EEEIEDYYELIAVRKIALNKKLAKIVDLSGRLRFQKRWAQTPRVPETSVLGHMLTVAIFSYFYSLEVSACPKRLENNFFVSLFHDLPEALTRDIITPVKYSVDDLSDIIAEYEIKKINEEILPNIPNSIHDEFKYLLGMFEDKKDEFENRIYEDKIEKVDDISKYNMDKYNAIDGIALKQCDKLSAFVEASLSISHGIKSKELINGKKQIMKSLKEVQGIDFLAIANKIDEEFCTTGQTQVRMDFD
;
A
#
# COMPACT_ATOMS: atom_id res chain seq x y z
N GLU A 1 -29.01 -0.26 2.74
CA GLU A 1 -28.93 -1.40 1.76
C GLU A 1 -30.04 -1.30 0.72
N GLU A 2 -31.30 -1.06 1.08
CA GLU A 2 -32.45 -0.94 0.15
C GLU A 2 -32.27 0.20 -0.86
N GLU A 3 -31.74 1.35 -0.45
CA GLU A 3 -31.48 2.50 -1.36
C GLU A 3 -30.43 2.22 -2.42
N ILE A 4 -29.52 1.27 -2.20
CA ILE A 4 -28.47 0.90 -3.15
C ILE A 4 -28.95 -0.16 -4.13
N GLU A 5 -29.90 -1.00 -3.75
CA GLU A 5 -30.49 -2.05 -4.61
C GLU A 5 -31.30 -1.49 -5.78
N ASP A 6 -31.88 -0.30 -5.62
CA ASP A 6 -32.66 0.36 -6.67
C ASP A 6 -31.82 0.97 -7.80
N TYR A 7 -30.49 1.10 -7.61
CA TYR A 7 -29.58 1.53 -8.66
C TYR A 7 -29.18 0.36 -9.57
N TYR A 8 -30.01 0.11 -10.59
CA TYR A 8 -29.77 -0.90 -11.64
C TYR A 8 -28.39 -0.79 -12.32
N GLU A 9 -27.76 0.36 -12.26
CA GLU A 9 -26.45 0.64 -12.86
C GLU A 9 -25.28 0.12 -12.02
N LEU A 10 -25.49 -0.20 -10.73
CA LEU A 10 -24.45 -0.73 -9.84
C LEU A 10 -24.40 -2.26 -9.89
N ILE A 11 -24.09 -2.82 -11.07
CA ILE A 11 -23.95 -4.28 -11.28
C ILE A 11 -22.98 -4.91 -10.27
N ALA A 12 -21.92 -4.19 -9.90
CA ALA A 12 -20.93 -4.67 -8.92
C ALA A 12 -21.57 -4.86 -7.53
N VAL A 13 -22.32 -3.87 -7.03
CA VAL A 13 -23.00 -3.93 -5.73
C VAL A 13 -24.01 -5.07 -5.70
N ARG A 14 -24.79 -5.23 -6.77
CA ARG A 14 -25.74 -6.33 -6.91
C ARG A 14 -25.04 -7.70 -6.89
N LYS A 15 -23.89 -7.83 -7.57
CA LYS A 15 -23.08 -9.06 -7.53
C LYS A 15 -22.56 -9.38 -6.14
N ILE A 16 -22.18 -8.35 -5.36
CA ILE A 16 -21.76 -8.50 -3.96
C ILE A 16 -22.94 -8.94 -3.11
N ALA A 17 -24.09 -8.22 -3.18
CA ALA A 17 -25.30 -8.54 -2.40
C ALA A 17 -25.83 -9.96 -2.69
N LEU A 18 -25.74 -10.43 -3.93
CA LEU A 18 -26.11 -11.78 -4.33
C LEU A 18 -25.02 -12.84 -4.09
N ASN A 19 -23.99 -12.52 -3.32
CA ASN A 19 -22.86 -13.42 -3.01
C ASN A 19 -22.20 -14.05 -4.25
N LYS A 20 -22.02 -13.23 -5.30
CA LYS A 20 -21.32 -13.62 -6.53
C LYS A 20 -19.79 -13.45 -6.37
N LYS A 21 -19.01 -13.66 -7.44
CA LYS A 21 -17.53 -13.64 -7.41
C LYS A 21 -16.94 -12.47 -6.61
N LEU A 22 -17.40 -11.23 -6.81
CA LEU A 22 -16.88 -10.04 -6.13
C LEU A 22 -17.11 -10.04 -4.61
N ALA A 23 -18.14 -10.72 -4.11
CA ALA A 23 -18.43 -10.78 -2.67
C ALA A 23 -17.25 -11.37 -1.88
N LYS A 24 -16.58 -12.40 -2.42
CA LYS A 24 -15.43 -13.01 -1.76
C LYS A 24 -14.21 -12.08 -1.71
N ILE A 25 -13.99 -11.27 -2.75
CA ILE A 25 -12.91 -10.26 -2.75
C ILE A 25 -13.18 -9.19 -1.71
N VAL A 26 -14.43 -8.71 -1.61
CA VAL A 26 -14.81 -7.74 -0.58
C VAL A 26 -14.65 -8.32 0.83
N ASP A 27 -15.02 -9.59 1.04
CA ASP A 27 -14.80 -10.29 2.31
C ASP A 27 -13.31 -10.42 2.64
N LEU A 28 -12.48 -10.84 1.69
CA LEU A 28 -11.02 -10.93 1.86
C LEU A 28 -10.42 -9.57 2.22
N SER A 29 -10.76 -8.52 1.48
CA SER A 29 -10.32 -7.15 1.78
C SER A 29 -10.81 -6.69 3.16
N GLY A 30 -12.06 -7.04 3.50
CA GLY A 30 -12.65 -6.76 4.81
C GLY A 30 -11.91 -7.42 5.98
N ARG A 31 -11.24 -8.55 5.78
CA ARG A 31 -10.43 -9.22 6.82
C ARG A 31 -9.19 -8.42 7.20
N LEU A 32 -8.62 -7.67 6.24
CA LEU A 32 -7.44 -6.84 6.48
C LEU A 32 -7.68 -5.71 7.49
N ARG A 33 -8.94 -5.31 7.74
CA ARG A 33 -9.28 -4.35 8.81
C ARG A 33 -9.01 -4.88 10.22
N PHE A 34 -8.92 -6.21 10.39
CA PHE A 34 -8.66 -6.87 11.67
C PHE A 34 -7.19 -7.28 11.83
N GLN A 35 -6.40 -7.24 10.77
CA GLN A 35 -4.96 -7.50 10.83
C GLN A 35 -4.26 -6.21 11.24
N LYS A 36 -3.49 -6.28 12.33
CA LYS A 36 -2.81 -5.11 12.89
C LYS A 36 -1.39 -5.02 12.33
N ARG A 37 -1.03 -3.85 11.84
CA ARG A 37 0.36 -3.49 11.55
C ARG A 37 1.16 -3.40 12.84
N TRP A 38 2.44 -3.72 12.80
CA TRP A 38 3.31 -3.72 14.00
C TRP A 38 2.79 -4.60 15.13
N ALA A 39 2.20 -5.75 14.81
CA ALA A 39 1.47 -6.60 15.76
C ALA A 39 2.26 -7.01 17.01
N GLN A 40 3.60 -6.96 16.97
CA GLN A 40 4.49 -7.28 18.09
C GLN A 40 4.88 -6.07 18.93
N THR A 41 4.44 -4.88 18.58
CA THR A 41 4.82 -3.61 19.23
C THR A 41 3.56 -2.86 19.67
N PRO A 42 3.41 -2.49 20.96
CA PRO A 42 2.31 -1.66 21.40
C PRO A 42 2.28 -0.35 20.60
N ARG A 43 1.08 0.04 20.13
CA ARG A 43 0.88 1.26 19.36
C ARG A 43 -0.43 1.96 19.71
N VAL A 44 -0.42 3.29 19.65
CA VAL A 44 -1.61 4.14 19.77
C VAL A 44 -1.47 5.29 18.75
N PRO A 45 -2.43 5.47 17.84
CA PRO A 45 -3.51 4.54 17.51
C PRO A 45 -3.01 3.25 16.84
N GLU A 46 -3.78 2.20 16.93
CA GLU A 46 -3.54 0.98 16.16
C GLU A 46 -3.87 1.24 14.67
N THR A 47 -3.07 0.68 13.77
CA THR A 47 -3.34 0.73 12.32
C THR A 47 -3.57 -0.69 11.81
N SER A 48 -4.65 -0.89 11.07
CA SER A 48 -4.89 -2.14 10.36
C SER A 48 -4.13 -2.16 9.02
N VAL A 49 -3.92 -3.35 8.46
CA VAL A 49 -3.35 -3.50 7.11
C VAL A 49 -4.21 -2.75 6.09
N LEU A 50 -5.54 -2.86 6.17
CA LEU A 50 -6.44 -2.11 5.28
C LEU A 50 -6.30 -0.58 5.41
N GLY A 51 -6.15 -0.08 6.65
CA GLY A 51 -5.93 1.35 6.89
C GLY A 51 -4.59 1.83 6.34
N HIS A 52 -3.55 1.01 6.48
CA HIS A 52 -2.25 1.26 5.86
C HIS A 52 -2.34 1.34 4.33
N MET A 53 -2.92 0.35 3.68
CA MET A 53 -3.11 0.32 2.22
C MET A 53 -3.82 1.58 1.72
N LEU A 54 -4.87 2.02 2.41
CA LEU A 54 -5.57 3.26 2.06
C LEU A 54 -4.66 4.49 2.22
N THR A 55 -3.87 4.57 3.28
CA THR A 55 -2.92 5.68 3.51
C THR A 55 -1.86 5.71 2.41
N VAL A 56 -1.31 4.56 2.02
CA VAL A 56 -0.36 4.45 0.90
C VAL A 56 -1.02 4.90 -0.41
N ALA A 57 -2.27 4.51 -0.67
CA ALA A 57 -3.01 4.93 -1.86
C ALA A 57 -3.24 6.46 -1.89
N ILE A 58 -3.53 7.08 -0.74
CA ILE A 58 -3.66 8.53 -0.63
C ILE A 58 -2.32 9.22 -0.92
N PHE A 59 -1.22 8.75 -0.33
CA PHE A 59 0.11 9.32 -0.60
C PHE A 59 0.50 9.16 -2.07
N SER A 60 0.23 8.01 -2.68
CA SER A 60 0.51 7.79 -4.10
C SER A 60 -0.32 8.67 -5.02
N TYR A 61 -1.57 8.97 -4.64
CA TYR A 61 -2.42 9.90 -5.35
C TYR A 61 -1.82 11.33 -5.36
N PHE A 62 -1.44 11.84 -4.17
CA PHE A 62 -0.81 13.17 -4.08
C PHE A 62 0.56 13.22 -4.76
N TYR A 63 1.37 12.18 -4.62
CA TYR A 63 2.61 12.05 -5.38
C TYR A 63 2.35 12.15 -6.89
N SER A 64 1.35 11.41 -7.40
CA SER A 64 1.02 11.41 -8.82
C SER A 64 0.55 12.77 -9.33
N LEU A 65 -0.17 13.54 -8.51
CA LEU A 65 -0.52 14.93 -8.83
C LEU A 65 0.72 15.82 -8.91
N GLU A 66 1.64 15.70 -7.95
CA GLU A 66 2.85 16.53 -7.87
C GLU A 66 3.77 16.31 -9.07
N VAL A 67 3.93 15.06 -9.52
CA VAL A 67 4.70 14.75 -10.73
C VAL A 67 3.92 14.94 -12.03
N SER A 68 2.71 15.50 -11.97
CA SER A 68 1.83 15.71 -13.13
C SER A 68 1.61 14.43 -13.94
N ALA A 69 1.36 13.30 -13.27
CA ALA A 69 1.10 12.01 -13.89
C ALA A 69 -0.14 12.09 -14.79
N CYS A 70 -0.12 11.44 -15.95
CA CYS A 70 -1.29 11.30 -16.79
C CYS A 70 -2.41 10.49 -16.09
N PRO A 71 -3.69 10.63 -16.49
CA PRO A 71 -4.81 10.01 -15.78
C PRO A 71 -4.65 8.51 -15.53
N LYS A 72 -4.21 7.75 -16.53
CA LYS A 72 -4.03 6.30 -16.37
C LYS A 72 -2.88 5.93 -15.44
N ARG A 73 -1.78 6.68 -15.45
CA ARG A 73 -0.65 6.50 -14.53
C ARG A 73 -1.05 6.81 -13.09
N LEU A 74 -1.82 7.89 -12.86
CA LEU A 74 -2.37 8.23 -11.55
C LEU A 74 -3.32 7.13 -11.04
N GLU A 75 -4.25 6.67 -11.89
CA GLU A 75 -5.16 5.58 -11.58
C GLU A 75 -4.40 4.31 -11.17
N ASN A 76 -3.42 3.91 -11.97
CA ASN A 76 -2.60 2.73 -11.69
C ASN A 76 -1.84 2.85 -10.38
N ASN A 77 -1.17 3.98 -10.13
CA ASN A 77 -0.45 4.23 -8.89
C ASN A 77 -1.35 4.11 -7.66
N PHE A 78 -2.57 4.67 -7.74
CA PHE A 78 -3.56 4.55 -6.68
C PHE A 78 -3.96 3.10 -6.43
N PHE A 79 -4.31 2.35 -7.47
CA PHE A 79 -4.78 0.97 -7.32
C PHE A 79 -3.66 -0.01 -6.96
N VAL A 80 -2.44 0.16 -7.46
CA VAL A 80 -1.28 -0.62 -6.98
C VAL A 80 -1.11 -0.43 -5.48
N SER A 81 -1.10 0.82 -5.02
CA SER A 81 -0.96 1.14 -3.59
C SER A 81 -2.13 0.63 -2.76
N LEU A 82 -3.35 0.62 -3.31
CA LEU A 82 -4.53 0.09 -2.62
C LEU A 82 -4.54 -1.44 -2.52
N PHE A 83 -3.86 -2.15 -3.44
CA PHE A 83 -3.91 -3.61 -3.49
C PHE A 83 -2.59 -4.31 -3.16
N HIS A 84 -1.49 -3.58 -2.91
CA HIS A 84 -0.15 -4.17 -2.74
C HIS A 84 -0.09 -5.26 -1.66
N ASP A 85 -0.76 -5.05 -0.53
CA ASP A 85 -0.83 -5.99 0.59
C ASP A 85 -2.13 -6.83 0.61
N LEU A 86 -2.95 -6.81 -0.46
CA LEU A 86 -4.16 -7.64 -0.53
C LEU A 86 -3.88 -9.14 -0.31
N PRO A 87 -2.78 -9.73 -0.81
CA PRO A 87 -2.43 -11.12 -0.55
C PRO A 87 -2.25 -11.45 0.93
N GLU A 88 -1.92 -10.47 1.78
CA GLU A 88 -1.78 -10.67 3.23
C GLU A 88 -3.09 -11.09 3.92
N ALA A 89 -4.24 -10.89 3.27
CA ALA A 89 -5.51 -11.47 3.73
C ALA A 89 -5.47 -13.00 3.83
N LEU A 90 -4.59 -13.64 3.06
CA LEU A 90 -4.41 -15.09 2.96
C LEU A 90 -3.13 -15.58 3.64
N THR A 91 -2.05 -14.82 3.56
CA THR A 91 -0.71 -15.21 4.05
C THR A 91 -0.40 -14.66 5.43
N ARG A 92 -1.14 -13.65 5.89
CA ARG A 92 -0.86 -12.75 7.03
C ARG A 92 0.37 -11.86 6.79
N ASP A 93 0.41 -10.75 7.51
CA ASP A 93 1.57 -9.84 7.51
C ASP A 93 2.78 -10.55 8.16
N ILE A 94 3.80 -10.82 7.35
CA ILE A 94 5.08 -11.33 7.83
C ILE A 94 6.01 -10.14 8.00
N ILE A 95 6.36 -9.84 9.25
CA ILE A 95 7.18 -8.67 9.58
C ILE A 95 8.52 -8.67 8.85
N THR A 96 8.94 -7.51 8.38
CA THR A 96 10.18 -7.29 7.62
C THR A 96 11.43 -7.96 8.24
N PRO A 97 11.70 -7.89 9.57
CA PRO A 97 12.83 -8.58 10.15
C PRO A 97 12.81 -10.10 9.95
N VAL A 98 11.63 -10.71 9.87
CA VAL A 98 11.50 -12.15 9.61
C VAL A 98 11.73 -12.45 8.14
N LYS A 99 11.20 -11.62 7.23
CA LYS A 99 11.40 -11.79 5.77
C LYS A 99 12.89 -11.86 5.37
N TYR A 100 13.76 -11.15 6.10
CA TYR A 100 15.20 -11.07 5.83
C TYR A 100 16.06 -11.82 6.84
N SER A 101 15.47 -12.66 7.70
CA SER A 101 16.22 -13.41 8.72
C SER A 101 16.91 -14.68 8.17
N VAL A 102 16.45 -15.17 7.04
CA VAL A 102 16.97 -16.38 6.36
C VAL A 102 17.11 -16.06 4.89
N ASP A 103 18.20 -16.50 4.29
CA ASP A 103 18.39 -16.40 2.84
C ASP A 103 17.24 -17.14 2.11
N ASP A 104 16.81 -16.62 0.98
CA ASP A 104 15.74 -17.14 0.13
C ASP A 104 14.30 -17.11 0.73
N LEU A 105 14.12 -16.70 2.00
CA LEU A 105 12.78 -16.68 2.60
C LEU A 105 11.85 -15.68 1.90
N SER A 106 12.37 -14.55 1.46
CA SER A 106 11.61 -13.55 0.68
C SER A 106 11.07 -14.15 -0.62
N ASP A 107 11.87 -14.96 -1.31
CA ASP A 107 11.49 -15.59 -2.58
C ASP A 107 10.43 -16.67 -2.37
N ILE A 108 10.58 -17.49 -1.32
CA ILE A 108 9.58 -18.50 -0.93
C ILE A 108 8.23 -17.84 -0.58
N ILE A 109 8.26 -16.70 0.13
CA ILE A 109 7.05 -15.95 0.47
C ILE A 109 6.40 -15.43 -0.82
N ALA A 110 7.17 -14.84 -1.75
CA ALA A 110 6.66 -14.33 -3.01
C ALA A 110 6.04 -15.45 -3.86
N GLU A 111 6.67 -16.61 -3.97
CA GLU A 111 6.12 -17.79 -4.66
C GLU A 111 4.80 -18.24 -4.01
N TYR A 112 4.74 -18.27 -2.69
CA TYR A 112 3.52 -18.63 -1.96
C TYR A 112 2.40 -17.61 -2.18
N GLU A 113 2.71 -16.32 -2.19
CA GLU A 113 1.75 -15.26 -2.51
C GLU A 113 1.21 -15.39 -3.93
N ILE A 114 2.08 -15.61 -4.93
CA ILE A 114 1.67 -15.85 -6.32
C ILE A 114 0.70 -17.03 -6.40
N LYS A 115 1.03 -18.14 -5.74
CA LYS A 115 0.15 -19.31 -5.68
C LYS A 115 -1.21 -18.96 -5.09
N LYS A 116 -1.24 -18.23 -3.96
CA LYS A 116 -2.48 -17.83 -3.30
C LYS A 116 -3.32 -16.85 -4.14
N ILE A 117 -2.69 -15.93 -4.83
CA ILE A 117 -3.38 -15.02 -5.75
C ILE A 117 -4.06 -15.82 -6.86
N ASN A 118 -3.36 -16.78 -7.48
CA ASN A 118 -3.90 -17.61 -8.56
C ASN A 118 -5.04 -18.53 -8.09
N GLU A 119 -4.93 -19.12 -6.89
CA GLU A 119 -5.90 -20.08 -6.37
C GLU A 119 -7.13 -19.44 -5.72
N GLU A 120 -6.95 -18.31 -5.03
CA GLU A 120 -7.99 -17.75 -4.15
C GLU A 120 -8.47 -16.34 -4.50
N ILE A 121 -7.65 -15.51 -5.19
CA ILE A 121 -8.04 -14.15 -5.57
C ILE A 121 -8.59 -14.13 -6.99
N LEU A 122 -7.79 -14.50 -7.99
CA LEU A 122 -8.18 -14.43 -9.40
C LEU A 122 -9.48 -15.17 -9.75
N PRO A 123 -9.78 -16.36 -9.21
CA PRO A 123 -11.05 -17.02 -9.51
C PRO A 123 -12.30 -16.24 -9.06
N ASN A 124 -12.13 -15.27 -8.15
CA ASN A 124 -13.20 -14.48 -7.55
C ASN A 124 -13.35 -13.08 -8.16
N ILE A 125 -12.57 -12.75 -9.19
CA ILE A 125 -12.74 -11.54 -10.00
C ILE A 125 -13.17 -11.92 -11.43
N PRO A 126 -13.78 -10.99 -12.20
CA PRO A 126 -14.14 -11.26 -13.59
C PRO A 126 -12.90 -11.56 -14.44
N ASN A 127 -13.00 -12.56 -15.32
CA ASN A 127 -11.86 -12.97 -16.17
C ASN A 127 -11.36 -11.82 -17.06
N SER A 128 -12.26 -10.90 -17.45
CA SER A 128 -11.93 -9.75 -18.31
C SER A 128 -10.93 -8.76 -17.69
N ILE A 129 -10.70 -8.81 -16.37
CA ILE A 129 -9.77 -7.91 -15.67
C ILE A 129 -8.62 -8.68 -15.01
N HIS A 130 -8.46 -9.99 -15.30
CA HIS A 130 -7.39 -10.78 -14.68
C HIS A 130 -5.99 -10.24 -15.03
N ASP A 131 -5.75 -9.92 -16.30
CA ASP A 131 -4.43 -9.46 -16.75
C ASP A 131 -4.11 -8.06 -16.18
N GLU A 132 -5.11 -7.16 -16.17
CA GLU A 132 -4.96 -5.85 -15.53
C GLU A 132 -4.69 -6.00 -14.03
N PHE A 133 -5.41 -6.89 -13.34
CA PHE A 133 -5.22 -7.10 -11.91
C PHE A 133 -3.86 -7.72 -11.57
N LYS A 134 -3.38 -8.68 -12.38
CA LYS A 134 -2.01 -9.22 -12.27
C LYS A 134 -0.96 -8.12 -12.48
N TYR A 135 -1.17 -7.27 -13.48
CA TYR A 135 -0.29 -6.14 -13.75
C TYR A 135 -0.22 -5.18 -12.56
N LEU A 136 -1.37 -4.83 -11.94
CA LEU A 136 -1.43 -4.00 -10.74
C LEU A 136 -0.71 -4.64 -9.55
N LEU A 137 -0.82 -5.97 -9.38
CA LEU A 137 -0.13 -6.71 -8.32
C LEU A 137 1.36 -6.96 -8.59
N GLY A 138 1.90 -6.50 -9.71
CA GLY A 138 3.29 -6.72 -10.08
C GLY A 138 3.63 -8.16 -10.44
N MET A 139 2.63 -8.94 -10.88
CA MET A 139 2.80 -10.34 -11.27
C MET A 139 3.13 -10.45 -12.76
N PHE A 140 4.39 -10.73 -13.10
CA PHE A 140 4.84 -10.98 -14.46
C PHE A 140 6.09 -11.87 -14.43
N GLU A 141 6.28 -12.68 -15.48
CA GLU A 141 7.42 -13.57 -15.62
C GLU A 141 7.67 -14.50 -14.40
N ASP A 142 6.60 -15.07 -13.83
CA ASP A 142 6.63 -15.92 -12.63
C ASP A 142 7.23 -15.27 -11.37
N LYS A 143 7.29 -13.95 -11.36
CA LYS A 143 7.71 -13.12 -10.22
C LYS A 143 6.61 -12.19 -9.78
N LYS A 144 6.71 -11.73 -8.54
CA LYS A 144 5.86 -10.68 -7.99
C LYS A 144 6.74 -9.57 -7.42
N ASP A 145 6.65 -8.38 -8.00
CA ASP A 145 7.21 -7.16 -7.44
C ASP A 145 6.34 -5.96 -7.83
N GLU A 146 5.52 -5.52 -6.91
CA GLU A 146 4.63 -4.37 -7.09
C GLU A 146 5.38 -3.04 -7.10
N PHE A 147 6.62 -3.00 -6.62
CA PHE A 147 7.40 -1.79 -6.43
C PHE A 147 8.46 -1.53 -7.51
N GLU A 148 8.39 -2.21 -8.64
CA GLU A 148 9.19 -1.90 -9.82
C GLU A 148 8.47 -0.93 -10.76
N ASN A 149 9.24 0.04 -11.31
CA ASN A 149 8.73 0.87 -12.40
C ASN A 149 8.48 0.02 -13.63
N ARG A 150 7.28 0.11 -14.19
CA ARG A 150 6.87 -0.70 -15.34
C ARG A 150 5.87 0.00 -16.23
N ILE A 151 5.82 -0.43 -17.47
CA ILE A 151 4.85 -0.02 -18.48
C ILE A 151 4.16 -1.25 -19.07
N TYR A 152 2.99 -1.03 -19.68
CA TYR A 152 2.28 -2.04 -20.44
C TYR A 152 1.62 -1.39 -21.65
N GLU A 153 2.29 -1.41 -22.79
CA GLU A 153 1.75 -1.02 -24.11
C GLU A 153 1.31 -2.29 -24.87
N ASP A 154 2.26 -3.06 -25.41
CA ASP A 154 2.01 -4.37 -26.04
C ASP A 154 2.44 -5.54 -25.12
N LYS A 155 3.45 -5.30 -24.31
CA LYS A 155 3.98 -6.24 -23.30
C LYS A 155 4.39 -5.47 -22.05
N ILE A 156 4.52 -6.19 -20.93
CA ILE A 156 5.00 -5.61 -19.68
C ILE A 156 6.52 -5.47 -19.78
N GLU A 157 7.01 -4.26 -19.54
CA GLU A 157 8.44 -3.96 -19.52
C GLU A 157 8.81 -3.19 -18.25
N LYS A 158 9.92 -3.57 -17.62
CA LYS A 158 10.54 -2.81 -16.54
C LYS A 158 11.30 -1.62 -17.14
N VAL A 159 11.20 -0.46 -16.49
CA VAL A 159 11.84 0.76 -16.96
C VAL A 159 12.54 1.49 -15.83
N ASP A 160 13.74 2.00 -16.07
CA ASP A 160 14.50 2.75 -15.07
C ASP A 160 13.90 4.14 -14.84
N ASP A 161 13.57 4.84 -15.93
CA ASP A 161 13.05 6.21 -15.91
C ASP A 161 11.61 6.26 -16.42
N ILE A 162 10.68 6.17 -15.49
CA ILE A 162 9.25 6.18 -15.76
C ILE A 162 8.73 7.54 -16.24
N SER A 163 9.47 8.63 -16.03
CA SER A 163 9.04 9.98 -16.42
C SER A 163 8.84 10.12 -17.93
N LYS A 164 9.57 9.31 -18.72
CA LYS A 164 9.47 9.26 -20.19
C LYS A 164 8.16 8.65 -20.71
N TYR A 165 7.42 8.00 -19.86
CA TYR A 165 6.22 7.21 -20.21
C TYR A 165 4.94 7.84 -19.65
N ASN A 166 4.87 9.18 -19.60
CA ASN A 166 3.75 9.92 -19.02
C ASN A 166 2.64 10.17 -20.06
N MET A 167 2.11 9.09 -20.65
CA MET A 167 0.92 9.09 -21.49
C MET A 167 0.10 7.83 -21.22
N ASP A 168 -1.23 7.94 -21.28
CA ASP A 168 -2.18 6.86 -20.95
C ASP A 168 -1.89 5.54 -21.67
N LYS A 169 -1.44 5.60 -22.93
CA LYS A 169 -1.12 4.43 -23.74
C LYS A 169 -0.04 3.51 -23.15
N TYR A 170 0.85 4.05 -22.33
CA TYR A 170 1.91 3.27 -21.69
C TYR A 170 1.45 2.55 -20.43
N ASN A 171 0.28 2.87 -19.91
CA ASN A 171 -0.27 2.22 -18.72
C ASN A 171 0.73 2.19 -17.54
N ALA A 172 1.52 3.25 -17.40
CA ALA A 172 2.70 3.29 -16.55
C ALA A 172 2.39 3.17 -15.05
N ILE A 173 3.34 2.59 -14.28
CA ILE A 173 3.30 2.45 -12.82
C ILE A 173 4.64 2.87 -12.21
N ASP A 174 4.59 3.77 -11.24
CA ASP A 174 5.74 4.32 -10.52
C ASP A 174 6.19 3.45 -9.34
N GLY A 175 6.46 2.18 -9.53
CA GLY A 175 6.71 1.24 -8.43
C GLY A 175 7.74 1.73 -7.40
N ILE A 176 8.84 2.34 -7.84
CA ILE A 176 9.88 2.88 -6.94
C ILE A 176 9.31 3.99 -6.04
N ALA A 177 8.47 4.88 -6.56
CA ALA A 177 7.84 5.94 -5.78
C ALA A 177 6.77 5.36 -4.84
N LEU A 178 5.99 4.38 -5.29
CA LEU A 178 5.00 3.71 -4.46
C LEU A 178 5.66 3.03 -3.25
N LYS A 179 6.85 2.46 -3.42
CA LYS A 179 7.65 1.96 -2.29
C LYS A 179 8.06 3.06 -1.31
N GLN A 180 8.28 4.29 -1.76
CA GLN A 180 8.51 5.40 -0.84
C GLN A 180 7.23 5.81 -0.12
N CYS A 181 6.07 5.78 -0.80
CA CYS A 181 4.76 6.03 -0.17
C CYS A 181 4.44 5.00 0.92
N ASP A 182 4.70 3.71 0.68
CA ASP A 182 4.57 2.63 1.67
C ASP A 182 5.45 2.91 2.91
N LYS A 183 6.74 3.20 2.69
CA LYS A 183 7.67 3.55 3.78
C LYS A 183 7.24 4.81 4.52
N LEU A 184 6.76 5.83 3.82
CA LEU A 184 6.28 7.06 4.45
C LEU A 184 5.05 6.78 5.32
N SER A 185 4.12 5.92 4.88
CA SER A 185 2.99 5.47 5.70
C SER A 185 3.46 4.78 6.97
N ALA A 186 4.37 3.81 6.87
CA ALA A 186 4.95 3.13 8.03
C ALA A 186 5.70 4.09 8.97
N PHE A 187 6.37 5.11 8.41
CA PHE A 187 7.01 6.18 9.20
C PHE A 187 5.99 7.00 9.99
N VAL A 188 4.90 7.44 9.36
CA VAL A 188 3.81 8.18 10.02
C VAL A 188 3.20 7.36 11.14
N GLU A 189 2.95 6.08 10.91
CA GLU A 189 2.46 5.14 11.90
C GLU A 189 3.35 5.09 13.14
N ALA A 190 4.66 4.99 12.96
CA ALA A 190 5.63 4.94 14.06
C ALA A 190 5.74 6.29 14.77
N SER A 191 5.86 7.39 14.02
CA SER A 191 6.01 8.75 14.57
C SER A 191 4.79 9.18 15.38
N LEU A 192 3.59 8.91 14.87
CA LEU A 192 2.34 9.22 15.59
C LEU A 192 2.25 8.45 16.90
N SER A 193 2.63 7.18 16.91
CA SER A 193 2.62 6.37 18.13
C SER A 193 3.64 6.87 19.17
N ILE A 194 4.81 7.29 18.71
CA ILE A 194 5.86 7.88 19.57
C ILE A 194 5.38 9.22 20.16
N SER A 195 4.71 10.06 19.37
CA SER A 195 4.15 11.35 19.84
C SER A 195 3.08 11.15 20.92
N HIS A 196 2.33 10.03 20.87
CA HIS A 196 1.41 9.61 21.93
C HIS A 196 2.08 8.95 23.14
N GLY A 197 3.41 8.98 23.22
CA GLY A 197 4.17 8.51 24.38
C GLY A 197 4.59 7.04 24.35
N ILE A 198 4.35 6.31 23.28
CA ILE A 198 4.81 4.92 23.14
C ILE A 198 6.31 4.90 22.82
N LYS A 199 7.13 4.40 23.74
CA LYS A 199 8.61 4.42 23.69
C LYS A 199 9.19 3.01 23.61
N SER A 200 8.68 2.13 22.75
CA SER A 200 9.32 0.83 22.52
C SER A 200 10.60 0.99 21.70
N LYS A 201 11.60 0.15 21.98
CA LYS A 201 12.88 0.15 21.22
C LYS A 201 12.66 -0.23 19.77
N GLU A 202 11.77 -1.18 19.53
CA GLU A 202 11.42 -1.69 18.21
C GLU A 202 10.82 -0.58 17.33
N LEU A 203 9.89 0.19 17.89
CA LEU A 203 9.23 1.29 17.20
C LEU A 203 10.22 2.43 16.86
N ILE A 204 11.07 2.82 17.83
CA ILE A 204 12.07 3.87 17.64
C ILE A 204 13.12 3.42 16.60
N ASN A 205 13.57 2.18 16.67
CA ASN A 205 14.54 1.64 15.71
C ASN A 205 13.93 1.50 14.32
N GLY A 206 12.70 0.98 14.23
CA GLY A 206 11.96 0.88 12.97
C GLY A 206 11.80 2.24 12.29
N LYS A 207 11.34 3.27 13.02
CA LYS A 207 11.28 4.65 12.53
C LYS A 207 12.63 5.13 11.96
N LYS A 208 13.73 4.94 12.71
CA LYS A 208 15.07 5.34 12.25
C LYS A 208 15.52 4.60 10.99
N GLN A 209 15.22 3.31 10.88
CA GLN A 209 15.55 2.50 9.70
C GLN A 209 14.74 2.97 8.49
N ILE A 210 13.46 3.24 8.65
CA ILE A 210 12.61 3.76 7.59
C ILE A 210 13.17 5.09 7.08
N MET A 211 13.46 6.06 7.97
CA MET A 211 14.03 7.36 7.58
C MET A 211 15.31 7.21 6.75
N LYS A 212 16.22 6.30 7.13
CA LYS A 212 17.45 6.03 6.37
C LYS A 212 17.19 5.44 4.98
N SER A 213 16.05 4.83 4.76
CA SER A 213 15.67 4.17 3.51
C SER A 213 14.80 5.03 2.60
N LEU A 214 14.33 6.19 3.08
CA LEU A 214 13.61 7.16 2.27
C LEU A 214 14.58 7.85 1.30
N LYS A 215 14.10 8.08 0.07
CA LYS A 215 14.89 8.63 -1.03
C LYS A 215 14.08 9.68 -1.78
N GLU A 216 14.78 10.51 -2.52
CA GLU A 216 14.18 11.35 -3.55
C GLU A 216 13.80 10.50 -4.76
N VAL A 217 12.61 10.73 -5.32
CA VAL A 217 12.13 10.09 -6.55
C VAL A 217 11.42 11.15 -7.39
N GLN A 218 11.87 11.35 -8.62
CA GLN A 218 11.30 12.32 -9.58
C GLN A 218 11.14 13.74 -8.99
N GLY A 219 12.12 14.20 -8.23
CA GLY A 219 12.13 15.54 -7.61
C GLY A 219 11.34 15.64 -6.31
N ILE A 220 10.72 14.56 -5.83
CA ILE A 220 10.01 14.50 -4.55
C ILE A 220 10.94 13.91 -3.49
N ASP A 221 11.36 14.73 -2.53
CA ASP A 221 12.19 14.32 -1.39
C ASP A 221 11.33 13.78 -0.25
N PHE A 222 11.17 12.45 -0.21
CA PHE A 222 10.38 11.76 0.84
C PHE A 222 11.01 11.88 2.23
N LEU A 223 12.35 12.05 2.33
CA LEU A 223 12.99 12.27 3.63
C LEU A 223 12.68 13.67 4.17
N ALA A 224 12.68 14.69 3.31
CA ALA A 224 12.28 16.05 3.72
C ALA A 224 10.82 16.09 4.17
N ILE A 225 9.92 15.37 3.48
CA ILE A 225 8.52 15.25 3.89
C ILE A 225 8.42 14.59 5.28
N ALA A 226 9.12 13.46 5.49
CA ALA A 226 9.12 12.76 6.78
C ALA A 226 9.64 13.64 7.92
N ASN A 227 10.71 14.43 7.69
CA ASN A 227 11.23 15.35 8.70
C ASN A 227 10.20 16.41 9.08
N LYS A 228 9.50 17.03 8.13
CA LYS A 228 8.43 18.00 8.41
C LYS A 228 7.30 17.40 9.23
N ILE A 229 6.85 16.20 8.87
CA ILE A 229 5.81 15.47 9.63
C ILE A 229 6.27 15.22 11.07
N ASP A 230 7.53 14.84 11.26
CA ASP A 230 8.08 14.56 12.60
C ASP A 230 8.16 15.83 13.47
N GLU A 231 8.55 16.93 12.88
CA GLU A 231 8.56 18.24 13.55
C GLU A 231 7.15 18.65 14.02
N GLU A 232 6.13 18.46 13.18
CA GLU A 232 4.75 18.76 13.53
C GLU A 232 4.24 17.88 14.67
N PHE A 233 4.52 16.58 14.65
CA PHE A 233 4.14 15.69 15.75
C PHE A 233 4.85 16.02 17.07
N CYS A 234 6.12 16.43 17.02
CA CYS A 234 6.85 16.88 18.19
C CYS A 234 6.25 18.18 18.78
N THR A 235 5.83 19.10 17.93
CA THR A 235 5.27 20.40 18.34
C THR A 235 3.88 20.25 18.95
N THR A 236 3.02 19.42 18.34
CA THR A 236 1.66 19.15 18.81
C THR A 236 1.65 18.43 20.16
N GLY A 237 2.59 17.50 20.37
CA GLY A 237 2.77 16.79 21.65
C GLY A 237 3.18 17.72 22.80
N GLN A 238 3.88 18.82 22.54
CA GLN A 238 4.27 19.80 23.56
C GLN A 238 3.12 20.75 23.95
N THR A 239 2.18 21.01 23.04
CA THR A 239 1.05 21.90 23.30
C THR A 239 -0.02 21.27 24.20
N GLN A 240 -0.11 19.94 24.26
CA GLN A 240 -1.05 19.22 25.14
C GLN A 240 -0.59 19.12 26.61
N VAL A 241 0.65 19.48 26.93
CA VAL A 241 1.20 19.40 28.31
C VAL A 241 0.92 20.68 29.12
N ARG A 242 0.40 21.74 28.53
CA ARG A 242 0.01 22.97 29.23
C ARG A 242 -1.50 23.06 29.41
N MET A 243 -2.09 22.17 30.18
CA MET A 243 -3.26 22.50 30.96
C MET A 243 -2.77 22.87 32.38
N ASP A 244 -2.54 24.12 32.60
CA ASP A 244 -2.40 24.67 33.94
C ASP A 244 -3.77 24.49 34.61
N PHE A 245 -3.84 23.61 35.58
CA PHE A 245 -4.95 23.54 36.52
C PHE A 245 -4.67 24.62 37.60
N ASP A 246 -5.23 25.81 37.44
CA ASP A 246 -5.46 26.77 38.53
C ASP A 246 -6.70 26.39 39.34
#